data_11ca36cb59af2a9d0476ed38268234c7
#
_entry.id   11ca36cb59af2a9d0476ed38268234c7
#
_cell.length_a   1.000
_cell.length_b   1.000
_cell.length_c   1.000
_cell.angle_alpha   90.00
_cell.angle_beta   90.00
_cell.angle_gamma   90.00
#
_symmetry.space_group_name_H-M   'P 1'
#
loop_
_entity.id
_entity.type
_entity.pdbx_description
1 polymer ?
#
loop_
_entity_poly.entity_id
_entity_poly.type
_entity_poly.pdbx_seq_one_letter_code
_entity_poly.pdbx_strand_id
1 'polypeptide(L)'
;MTPGYRRDCVRQQTRSDDLTTTTPDRRAQILDSSAELFARKGVAGTTVRDIGEAAGVFSGSLYHYFKSKNAIVAELLADLMGDIAARFELIEATASSPVEIIRGLIRETLTVIELHPYATAIYQNDRNYLRAHELLEPVDRASRGIREHWLEAIRRGAEEGAFRVDIAPEIFYRTVRDTLWSTTHWPDRKQYTLAEFSELMTTLFFSGFCLVLDE
;
A
#
# COMPACT_ATOMS: atom_id res chain seq x y z
N MET A 1 4.99 -61.65 -55.56
CA MET A 1 6.22 -61.29 -54.82
C MET A 1 6.10 -59.82 -54.40
N THR A 2 5.71 -59.58 -53.20
CA THR A 2 5.61 -58.24 -52.61
C THR A 2 6.21 -58.27 -51.20
N PRO A 3 7.21 -57.44 -50.88
CA PRO A 3 7.68 -57.35 -49.51
C PRO A 3 6.89 -56.26 -48.78
N GLY A 4 6.50 -56.61 -47.56
CA GLY A 4 5.73 -55.76 -46.66
C GLY A 4 6.51 -54.58 -46.10
N TYR A 5 5.80 -53.48 -45.97
CA TYR A 5 6.29 -52.26 -45.32
C TYR A 5 5.84 -52.24 -43.88
N ARG A 6 6.79 -52.31 -42.94
CA ARG A 6 6.54 -52.13 -41.49
C ARG A 6 6.31 -50.65 -41.20
N ARG A 7 5.20 -50.34 -40.57
CA ARG A 7 4.94 -49.01 -40.01
C ARG A 7 5.51 -48.99 -38.59
N ASP A 8 6.60 -48.26 -38.40
CA ASP A 8 7.08 -47.89 -37.05
C ASP A 8 6.19 -46.72 -36.56
N CYS A 9 5.41 -46.98 -35.49
CA CYS A 9 4.71 -46.00 -34.71
C CYS A 9 5.73 -45.27 -33.82
N VAL A 10 6.16 -44.10 -34.24
CA VAL A 10 6.86 -43.16 -33.35
C VAL A 10 5.81 -42.51 -32.45
N ARG A 11 5.80 -42.93 -31.19
CA ARG A 11 5.06 -42.27 -30.11
C ARG A 11 5.71 -40.94 -29.83
N GLN A 12 5.12 -39.87 -30.35
CA GLN A 12 5.42 -38.49 -29.87
C GLN A 12 4.85 -38.35 -28.44
N GLN A 13 5.75 -38.37 -27.48
CA GLN A 13 5.46 -37.89 -26.12
C GLN A 13 5.33 -36.37 -26.17
N THR A 14 4.11 -35.87 -26.23
CA THR A 14 3.81 -34.48 -25.90
C THR A 14 4.13 -34.27 -24.42
N ARG A 15 5.22 -33.56 -24.17
CA ARG A 15 5.48 -32.97 -22.85
C ARG A 15 4.34 -32.01 -22.55
N SER A 16 3.54 -32.38 -21.57
CA SER A 16 2.64 -31.47 -20.91
C SER A 16 3.52 -30.44 -20.20
N ASP A 17 3.50 -29.20 -20.68
CA ASP A 17 4.01 -28.05 -19.91
C ASP A 17 3.19 -27.98 -18.61
N ASP A 18 3.85 -28.30 -17.51
CA ASP A 18 3.38 -28.09 -16.16
C ASP A 18 3.16 -26.56 -15.99
N LEU A 19 1.93 -26.14 -16.17
CA LEU A 19 1.43 -24.91 -15.55
C LEU A 19 1.46 -25.19 -14.05
N THR A 20 2.56 -24.85 -13.40
CA THR A 20 2.65 -24.77 -11.95
C THR A 20 1.68 -23.67 -11.50
N THR A 21 0.43 -24.04 -11.28
CA THR A 21 -0.49 -23.27 -10.44
C THR A 21 0.12 -23.29 -9.05
N THR A 22 0.87 -22.24 -8.72
CA THR A 22 1.39 -22.00 -7.38
C THR A 22 0.17 -21.97 -6.46
N THR A 23 -0.01 -23.00 -5.65
CA THR A 23 -1.04 -23.00 -4.59
C THR A 23 -0.78 -21.76 -3.76
N PRO A 24 -1.76 -20.84 -3.61
CA PRO A 24 -1.54 -19.63 -2.83
C PRO A 24 -1.03 -20.01 -1.44
N ASP A 25 0.00 -19.30 -0.99
CA ASP A 25 0.54 -19.53 0.34
C ASP A 25 -0.59 -19.40 1.36
N ARG A 26 -0.83 -20.47 2.13
CA ARG A 26 -1.91 -20.53 3.12
C ARG A 26 -1.85 -19.39 4.12
N ARG A 27 -0.64 -18.95 4.43
CA ARG A 27 -0.39 -17.82 5.31
C ARG A 27 -0.86 -16.50 4.68
N ALA A 28 -0.58 -16.29 3.41
CA ALA A 28 -1.06 -15.12 2.66
C ALA A 28 -2.60 -15.11 2.59
N GLN A 29 -3.24 -16.25 2.32
CA GLN A 29 -4.71 -16.35 2.32
C GLN A 29 -5.34 -15.96 3.66
N ILE A 30 -4.73 -16.39 4.78
CA ILE A 30 -5.19 -16.00 6.12
C ILE A 30 -5.03 -14.51 6.33
N LEU A 31 -3.90 -13.93 5.91
CA LEU A 31 -3.62 -12.50 6.02
C LEU A 31 -4.64 -11.66 5.26
N ASP A 32 -4.91 -12.01 3.99
CA ASP A 32 -5.86 -11.31 3.12
C ASP A 32 -7.29 -11.40 3.66
N SER A 33 -7.75 -12.62 4.02
CA SER A 33 -9.08 -12.81 4.59
C SER A 33 -9.27 -12.07 5.91
N SER A 34 -8.21 -11.99 6.73
CA SER A 34 -8.22 -11.24 7.99
C SER A 34 -8.29 -9.74 7.74
N ALA A 35 -7.54 -9.23 6.75
CA ALA A 35 -7.51 -7.81 6.40
C ALA A 35 -8.91 -7.32 5.99
N GLU A 36 -9.58 -8.04 5.09
CA GLU A 36 -10.95 -7.75 4.68
C GLU A 36 -11.92 -7.76 5.86
N LEU A 37 -11.82 -8.80 6.71
CA LEU A 37 -12.70 -8.96 7.86
C LEU A 37 -12.51 -7.83 8.88
N PHE A 38 -11.28 -7.43 9.18
CA PHE A 38 -10.96 -6.32 10.06
C PHE A 38 -11.47 -4.99 9.51
N ALA A 39 -11.29 -4.73 8.22
CA ALA A 39 -11.79 -3.51 7.59
C ALA A 39 -13.32 -3.39 7.66
N ARG A 40 -14.04 -4.52 7.60
CA ARG A 40 -15.50 -4.56 7.61
C ARG A 40 -16.11 -4.53 9.00
N LYS A 41 -15.55 -5.30 9.96
CA LYS A 41 -16.10 -5.46 11.33
C LYS A 41 -15.37 -4.66 12.40
N GLY A 42 -14.22 -4.06 12.06
CA GLY A 42 -13.25 -3.54 13.01
C GLY A 42 -12.41 -4.65 13.65
N VAL A 43 -11.19 -4.32 14.06
CA VAL A 43 -10.29 -5.28 14.72
C VAL A 43 -10.87 -5.75 16.06
N ALA A 44 -11.45 -4.83 16.84
CA ALA A 44 -12.05 -5.15 18.14
C ALA A 44 -13.21 -6.16 18.01
N GLY A 45 -14.05 -5.99 17.00
CA GLY A 45 -15.23 -6.82 16.76
C GLY A 45 -14.94 -8.18 16.12
N THR A 46 -13.68 -8.45 15.72
CA THR A 46 -13.30 -9.68 15.03
C THR A 46 -12.67 -10.67 15.98
N THR A 47 -13.16 -11.90 16.00
CA THR A 47 -12.61 -13.01 16.80
C THR A 47 -11.69 -13.91 15.97
N VAL A 48 -10.82 -14.69 16.64
CA VAL A 48 -9.98 -15.71 15.98
C VAL A 48 -10.83 -16.77 15.25
N ARG A 49 -12.03 -17.03 15.76
CA ARG A 49 -12.98 -17.94 15.11
C ARG A 49 -13.49 -17.36 13.80
N ASP A 50 -13.86 -16.08 13.77
CA ASP A 50 -14.29 -15.40 12.54
C ASP A 50 -13.19 -15.46 11.47
N ILE A 51 -11.92 -15.25 11.87
CA ILE A 51 -10.76 -15.33 10.96
C ILE A 51 -10.62 -16.76 10.41
N GLY A 52 -10.73 -17.78 11.28
CA GLY A 52 -10.67 -19.17 10.87
C GLY A 52 -11.75 -19.53 9.85
N GLU A 53 -12.99 -19.11 10.12
CA GLU A 53 -14.14 -19.32 9.22
C GLU A 53 -13.93 -18.61 7.86
N ALA A 54 -13.49 -17.34 7.87
CA ALA A 54 -13.24 -16.57 6.66
C ALA A 54 -12.10 -17.15 5.81
N ALA A 55 -11.03 -17.61 6.45
CA ALA A 55 -9.89 -18.20 5.76
C ALA A 55 -10.07 -19.70 5.44
N GLY A 56 -11.16 -20.34 5.87
CA GLY A 56 -11.40 -21.77 5.68
C GLY A 56 -10.37 -22.66 6.43
N VAL A 57 -10.00 -22.26 7.66
CA VAL A 57 -9.10 -23.02 8.56
C VAL A 57 -9.74 -23.20 9.93
N PHE A 58 -9.38 -24.28 10.62
CA PHE A 58 -9.76 -24.40 12.03
C PHE A 58 -9.04 -23.34 12.86
N SER A 59 -9.74 -22.72 13.82
CA SER A 59 -9.19 -21.68 14.70
C SER A 59 -7.89 -22.12 15.41
N GLY A 60 -7.79 -23.42 15.78
CA GLY A 60 -6.56 -23.98 16.33
C GLY A 60 -5.38 -24.00 15.36
N SER A 61 -5.65 -24.24 14.07
CA SER A 61 -4.62 -24.25 13.03
C SER A 61 -4.09 -22.86 12.71
N LEU A 62 -4.87 -21.81 12.98
CA LEU A 62 -4.45 -20.43 12.76
C LEU A 62 -3.20 -20.08 13.58
N TYR A 63 -3.08 -20.64 14.79
CA TYR A 63 -1.93 -20.41 15.68
C TYR A 63 -0.60 -20.98 15.15
N HIS A 64 -0.63 -21.88 14.16
CA HIS A 64 0.58 -22.32 13.46
C HIS A 64 1.15 -21.24 12.52
N TYR A 65 0.29 -20.32 12.04
CA TYR A 65 0.68 -19.26 11.13
C TYR A 65 0.90 -17.92 11.84
N PHE A 66 0.04 -17.59 12.80
CA PHE A 66 0.08 -16.32 13.53
C PHE A 66 -0.12 -16.54 15.02
N LYS A 67 0.76 -15.98 15.84
CA LYS A 67 0.72 -16.14 17.31
C LYS A 67 -0.54 -15.55 17.95
N SER A 68 -1.16 -14.55 17.31
CA SER A 68 -2.36 -13.87 17.80
C SER A 68 -3.02 -13.07 16.68
N LYS A 69 -4.25 -12.61 16.94
CA LYS A 69 -4.93 -11.62 16.10
C LYS A 69 -4.09 -10.35 15.93
N ASN A 70 -3.49 -9.87 17.00
CA ASN A 70 -2.65 -8.68 16.99
C ASN A 70 -1.39 -8.87 16.12
N ALA A 71 -0.85 -10.08 16.02
CA ALA A 71 0.28 -10.35 15.12
C ALA A 71 -0.12 -10.20 13.65
N ILE A 72 -1.35 -10.59 13.29
CA ILE A 72 -1.88 -10.37 11.92
C ILE A 72 -2.02 -8.86 11.65
N VAL A 73 -2.60 -8.12 12.59
CA VAL A 73 -2.75 -6.65 12.45
C VAL A 73 -1.39 -5.97 12.33
N ALA A 74 -0.43 -6.35 13.18
CA ALA A 74 0.92 -5.80 13.15
C ALA A 74 1.60 -6.00 11.78
N GLU A 75 1.44 -7.19 11.20
CA GLU A 75 2.00 -7.51 9.88
C GLU A 75 1.35 -6.68 8.77
N LEU A 76 0.02 -6.62 8.73
CA LEU A 76 -0.70 -5.79 7.74
C LEU A 76 -0.27 -4.32 7.77
N LEU A 77 -0.07 -3.77 8.96
CA LEU A 77 0.39 -2.40 9.12
C LEU A 77 1.88 -2.24 8.79
N ALA A 78 2.71 -3.25 9.09
CA ALA A 78 4.12 -3.24 8.71
C ALA A 78 4.29 -3.29 7.19
N ASP A 79 3.52 -4.11 6.49
CA ASP A 79 3.53 -4.20 5.03
C ASP A 79 3.11 -2.87 4.39
N LEU A 80 2.03 -2.25 4.88
CA LEU A 80 1.58 -0.93 4.44
C LEU A 80 2.68 0.13 4.61
N MET A 81 3.29 0.20 5.80
CA MET A 81 4.31 1.21 6.09
C MET A 81 5.63 0.93 5.38
N GLY A 82 5.98 -0.33 5.19
CA GLY A 82 7.17 -0.77 4.46
C GLY A 82 7.07 -0.46 2.96
N ASP A 83 5.91 -0.71 2.35
CA ASP A 83 5.72 -0.43 0.92
C ASP A 83 5.81 1.08 0.64
N ILE A 84 5.17 1.93 1.46
CA ILE A 84 5.25 3.38 1.26
C ILE A 84 6.68 3.90 1.48
N ALA A 85 7.41 3.39 2.47
CA ALA A 85 8.79 3.80 2.73
C ALA A 85 9.71 3.42 1.56
N ALA A 86 9.64 2.18 1.06
CA ALA A 86 10.45 1.72 -0.06
C ALA A 86 10.19 2.52 -1.35
N ARG A 87 8.93 2.89 -1.61
CA ARG A 87 8.57 3.73 -2.76
C ARG A 87 9.13 5.14 -2.64
N PHE A 88 9.12 5.71 -1.44
CA PHE A 88 9.65 7.05 -1.20
C PHE A 88 11.17 7.09 -1.34
N GLU A 89 11.88 6.08 -0.83
CA GLU A 89 13.33 5.94 -1.06
C GLU A 89 13.67 5.87 -2.56
N LEU A 90 12.88 5.12 -3.34
CA LEU A 90 13.08 5.03 -4.79
C LEU A 90 12.86 6.37 -5.50
N ILE A 91 11.85 7.16 -5.08
CA ILE A 91 11.62 8.50 -5.63
C ILE A 91 12.84 9.39 -5.37
N GLU A 92 13.34 9.43 -4.14
CA GLU A 92 14.50 10.26 -3.80
C GLU A 92 15.77 9.87 -4.57
N ALA A 93 15.93 8.57 -4.83
CA ALA A 93 17.07 8.08 -5.60
C ALA A 93 16.98 8.41 -7.11
N THR A 94 15.80 8.69 -7.65
CA THR A 94 15.57 8.81 -9.10
C THR A 94 15.11 10.20 -9.55
N ALA A 95 14.50 10.99 -8.68
CA ALA A 95 13.96 12.30 -9.03
C ALA A 95 15.08 13.35 -9.14
N SER A 96 14.95 14.23 -10.12
CA SER A 96 15.95 15.25 -10.46
C SER A 96 15.73 16.57 -9.71
N SER A 97 14.54 16.81 -9.17
CA SER A 97 14.15 18.07 -8.54
C SER A 97 13.19 17.88 -7.36
N PRO A 98 13.13 18.84 -6.42
CA PRO A 98 12.14 18.81 -5.33
C PRO A 98 10.69 18.74 -5.82
N VAL A 99 10.40 19.36 -6.96
CA VAL A 99 9.07 19.32 -7.59
C VAL A 99 8.71 17.89 -8.01
N GLU A 100 9.63 17.18 -8.64
CA GLU A 100 9.45 15.78 -9.04
C GLU A 100 9.31 14.87 -7.81
N ILE A 101 10.09 15.12 -6.76
CA ILE A 101 9.96 14.38 -5.50
C ILE A 101 8.54 14.53 -4.96
N ILE A 102 8.03 15.75 -4.75
CA ILE A 102 6.68 15.97 -4.20
C ILE A 102 5.59 15.34 -5.08
N ARG A 103 5.70 15.45 -6.40
CA ARG A 103 4.79 14.76 -7.34
C ARG A 103 4.80 13.25 -7.15
N GLY A 104 6.00 12.69 -7.05
CA GLY A 104 6.19 11.26 -6.78
C GLY A 104 5.59 10.85 -5.44
N LEU A 105 5.84 11.59 -4.36
CA LEU A 105 5.31 11.29 -3.03
C LEU A 105 3.76 11.32 -3.01
N ILE A 106 3.12 12.27 -3.71
CA ILE A 106 1.66 12.31 -3.87
C ILE A 106 1.18 11.04 -4.57
N ARG A 107 1.77 10.73 -5.73
CA ARG A 107 1.38 9.57 -6.54
C ARG A 107 1.55 8.27 -5.78
N GLU A 108 2.71 8.05 -5.17
CA GLU A 108 2.98 6.79 -4.46
C GLU A 108 2.17 6.65 -3.17
N THR A 109 1.84 7.74 -2.49
CA THR A 109 0.89 7.69 -1.37
C THR A 109 -0.48 7.18 -1.82
N LEU A 110 -1.02 7.71 -2.92
CA LEU A 110 -2.30 7.24 -3.49
C LEU A 110 -2.20 5.79 -3.98
N THR A 111 -1.07 5.41 -4.58
CA THR A 111 -0.79 4.04 -5.03
C THR A 111 -0.86 3.07 -3.85
N VAL A 112 -0.19 3.36 -2.76
CA VAL A 112 -0.16 2.50 -1.57
C VAL A 112 -1.55 2.40 -0.92
N ILE A 113 -2.32 3.49 -0.86
CA ILE A 113 -3.70 3.48 -0.38
C ILE A 113 -4.58 2.52 -1.21
N GLU A 114 -4.40 2.50 -2.53
CA GLU A 114 -5.14 1.59 -3.42
C GLU A 114 -4.67 0.14 -3.36
N LEU A 115 -3.37 -0.10 -3.17
CA LEU A 115 -2.80 -1.43 -3.04
C LEU A 115 -3.11 -2.09 -1.69
N HIS A 116 -3.24 -1.29 -0.62
CA HIS A 116 -3.49 -1.76 0.74
C HIS A 116 -4.80 -1.21 1.34
N PRO A 117 -5.96 -1.37 0.67
CA PRO A 117 -7.21 -0.70 1.08
C PRO A 117 -7.67 -1.13 2.48
N TYR A 118 -7.49 -2.39 2.83
CA TYR A 118 -7.90 -2.93 4.13
C TYR A 118 -6.95 -2.50 5.26
N ALA A 119 -5.64 -2.55 5.03
CA ALA A 119 -4.67 -2.07 6.01
C ALA A 119 -4.81 -0.56 6.25
N THR A 120 -5.09 0.21 5.19
CA THR A 120 -5.43 1.63 5.26
C THR A 120 -6.67 1.88 6.11
N ALA A 121 -7.74 1.11 5.91
CA ALA A 121 -8.96 1.21 6.72
C ALA A 121 -8.70 0.88 8.20
N ILE A 122 -7.94 -0.17 8.50
CA ILE A 122 -7.53 -0.52 9.86
C ILE A 122 -6.74 0.62 10.50
N TYR A 123 -5.75 1.17 9.79
CA TYR A 123 -4.93 2.28 10.28
C TYR A 123 -5.77 3.52 10.62
N GLN A 124 -6.78 3.84 9.82
CA GLN A 124 -7.64 5.01 10.01
C GLN A 124 -8.70 4.80 11.09
N ASN A 125 -9.38 3.65 11.08
CA ASN A 125 -10.61 3.47 11.83
C ASN A 125 -10.39 2.80 13.19
N ASP A 126 -9.33 1.99 13.36
CA ASP A 126 -9.09 1.22 14.58
C ASP A 126 -8.04 1.84 15.51
N ARG A 127 -7.74 3.13 15.40
CA ARG A 127 -6.66 3.80 16.17
C ARG A 127 -6.75 3.60 17.68
N ASN A 128 -7.94 3.56 18.25
CA ASN A 128 -8.13 3.32 19.66
C ASN A 128 -7.73 1.89 20.06
N TYR A 129 -8.10 0.90 19.25
CA TYR A 129 -7.68 -0.48 19.42
C TYR A 129 -6.16 -0.62 19.28
N LEU A 130 -5.59 -0.05 18.24
CA LEU A 130 -4.14 -0.10 17.98
C LEU A 130 -3.34 0.50 19.13
N ARG A 131 -3.81 1.62 19.70
CA ARG A 131 -3.20 2.25 20.87
C ARG A 131 -3.28 1.37 22.11
N ALA A 132 -4.45 0.82 22.41
CA ALA A 132 -4.69 -0.01 23.58
C ALA A 132 -3.88 -1.33 23.58
N HIS A 133 -3.43 -1.77 22.40
CA HIS A 133 -2.67 -3.02 22.23
C HIS A 133 -1.22 -2.80 21.79
N GLU A 134 -0.70 -1.58 21.96
CA GLU A 134 0.70 -1.21 21.65
C GLU A 134 1.13 -1.44 20.19
N LEU A 135 0.16 -1.43 19.26
CA LEU A 135 0.39 -1.62 17.84
C LEU A 135 0.71 -0.33 17.09
N LEU A 136 0.53 0.84 17.73
CA LEU A 136 0.81 2.14 17.12
C LEU A 136 2.29 2.52 17.13
N GLU A 137 3.07 2.12 18.11
CA GLU A 137 4.46 2.57 18.25
C GLU A 137 5.33 2.22 17.02
N PRO A 138 5.30 1.00 16.46
CA PRO A 138 6.02 0.68 15.23
C PRO A 138 5.53 1.50 14.04
N VAL A 139 4.22 1.72 13.92
CA VAL A 139 3.59 2.51 12.86
C VAL A 139 3.98 3.98 12.97
N ASP A 140 3.95 4.55 14.18
CA ASP A 140 4.32 5.94 14.42
C ASP A 140 5.82 6.17 14.15
N ARG A 141 6.67 5.17 14.41
CA ARG A 141 8.10 5.22 14.07
C ARG A 141 8.30 5.26 12.55
N ALA A 142 7.65 4.37 11.82
CA ALA A 142 7.69 4.36 10.35
C ALA A 142 7.14 5.66 9.76
N SER A 143 6.02 6.15 10.31
CA SER A 143 5.40 7.42 9.88
C SER A 143 6.33 8.63 10.08
N ARG A 144 7.20 8.62 11.10
CA ARG A 144 8.21 9.68 11.26
C ARG A 144 9.23 9.66 10.14
N GLY A 145 9.72 8.49 9.73
CA GLY A 145 10.61 8.36 8.57
C GLY A 145 9.94 8.87 7.29
N ILE A 146 8.72 8.41 7.01
CA ILE A 146 7.92 8.85 5.86
C ILE A 146 7.74 10.37 5.86
N ARG A 147 7.48 10.98 7.02
CA ARG A 147 7.34 12.45 7.17
C ARG A 147 8.63 13.19 6.78
N GLU A 148 9.79 12.67 7.14
CA GLU A 148 11.08 13.34 6.83
C GLU A 148 11.33 13.44 5.33
N HIS A 149 10.95 12.45 4.51
CA HIS A 149 11.02 12.57 3.04
C HIS A 149 10.25 13.79 2.52
N TRP A 150 9.03 14.01 3.02
CA TRP A 150 8.24 15.18 2.65
C TRP A 150 8.90 16.49 3.08
N LEU A 151 9.31 16.58 4.33
CA LEU A 151 9.87 17.82 4.87
C LEU A 151 11.20 18.17 4.23
N GLU A 152 12.03 17.19 3.90
CA GLU A 152 13.29 17.42 3.22
C GLU A 152 13.06 17.93 1.80
N ALA A 153 12.16 17.31 1.04
CA ALA A 153 11.81 17.76 -0.30
C ALA A 153 11.25 19.20 -0.29
N ILE A 154 10.39 19.53 0.69
CA ILE A 154 9.81 20.87 0.82
C ILE A 154 10.91 21.90 1.15
N ARG A 155 11.80 21.61 2.12
CA ARG A 155 12.90 22.51 2.50
C ARG A 155 13.81 22.77 1.31
N ARG A 156 14.23 21.72 0.64
CA ARG A 156 15.08 21.82 -0.55
C ARG A 156 14.43 22.63 -1.67
N GLY A 157 13.14 22.43 -1.92
CA GLY A 157 12.41 23.22 -2.92
C GLY A 157 12.24 24.69 -2.54
N ALA A 158 12.15 25.01 -1.25
CA ALA A 158 12.16 26.40 -0.78
C ALA A 158 13.53 27.06 -0.96
N GLU A 159 14.63 26.35 -0.67
CA GLU A 159 16.00 26.82 -0.86
C GLU A 159 16.34 27.04 -2.35
N GLU A 160 15.82 26.19 -3.24
CA GLU A 160 15.99 26.31 -4.69
C GLU A 160 15.02 27.34 -5.32
N GLY A 161 14.11 27.95 -4.53
CA GLY A 161 13.13 28.95 -5.02
C GLY A 161 11.95 28.36 -5.79
N ALA A 162 11.78 27.02 -5.78
CA ALA A 162 10.66 26.36 -6.43
C ALA A 162 9.38 26.43 -5.59
N PHE A 163 9.50 26.49 -4.26
CA PHE A 163 8.38 26.52 -3.34
C PHE A 163 8.35 27.81 -2.53
N ARG A 164 7.15 28.25 -2.20
CA ARG A 164 6.94 29.43 -1.36
C ARG A 164 7.42 29.18 0.07
N VAL A 165 7.93 30.23 0.70
CA VAL A 165 8.53 30.18 2.06
C VAL A 165 7.61 30.71 3.15
N ASP A 166 6.47 31.29 2.80
CA ASP A 166 5.50 31.88 3.74
C ASP A 166 4.55 30.84 4.33
N ILE A 167 4.54 29.58 3.80
CA ILE A 167 3.86 28.44 4.38
C ILE A 167 4.89 27.52 5.03
N ALA A 168 4.74 27.31 6.34
CA ALA A 168 5.63 26.38 7.05
C ALA A 168 5.56 24.96 6.44
N PRO A 169 6.71 24.28 6.23
CA PRO A 169 6.78 22.94 5.64
C PRO A 169 5.84 21.92 6.30
N GLU A 170 5.73 21.99 7.62
CA GLU A 170 4.86 21.12 8.40
C GLU A 170 3.37 21.32 8.08
N ILE A 171 2.93 22.55 7.83
CA ILE A 171 1.53 22.86 7.49
C ILE A 171 1.22 22.26 6.12
N PHE A 172 2.09 22.47 5.13
CA PHE A 172 1.91 21.89 3.81
C PHE A 172 1.87 20.37 3.87
N TYR A 173 2.87 19.74 4.51
CA TYR A 173 2.91 18.30 4.69
C TYR A 173 1.62 17.74 5.30
N ARG A 174 1.16 18.32 6.42
CA ARG A 174 -0.06 17.86 7.10
C ARG A 174 -1.29 17.99 6.21
N THR A 175 -1.42 19.12 5.52
CA THR A 175 -2.54 19.37 4.62
C THR A 175 -2.59 18.33 3.50
N VAL A 176 -1.46 18.09 2.83
CA VAL A 176 -1.37 17.09 1.75
C VAL A 176 -1.65 15.69 2.29
N ARG A 177 -0.94 15.29 3.35
CA ARG A 177 -1.11 13.97 3.97
C ARG A 177 -2.57 13.70 4.34
N ASP A 178 -3.17 14.60 5.12
CA ASP A 178 -4.53 14.39 5.63
C ASP A 178 -5.54 14.34 4.49
N THR A 179 -5.35 15.16 3.46
CA THR A 179 -6.18 15.13 2.25
C THR A 179 -6.02 13.82 1.50
N LEU A 180 -4.80 13.37 1.21
CA LEU A 180 -4.58 12.12 0.47
C LEU A 180 -5.17 10.92 1.21
N TRP A 181 -4.94 10.81 2.52
CA TRP A 181 -5.49 9.71 3.32
C TRP A 181 -7.01 9.77 3.44
N SER A 182 -7.63 10.95 3.41
CA SER A 182 -9.10 11.10 3.45
C SER A 182 -9.78 10.66 2.17
N THR A 183 -9.06 10.56 1.05
CA THR A 183 -9.64 10.20 -0.27
C THR A 183 -10.32 8.84 -0.31
N THR A 184 -9.97 7.94 0.61
CA THR A 184 -10.66 6.65 0.79
C THR A 184 -12.15 6.77 1.07
N HIS A 185 -12.57 7.91 1.63
CA HIS A 185 -13.96 8.19 1.99
C HIS A 185 -14.69 9.10 0.99
N TRP A 186 -14.03 9.52 -0.09
CA TRP A 186 -14.65 10.40 -1.08
C TRP A 186 -15.61 9.63 -1.98
N PRO A 187 -16.88 10.06 -2.11
CA PRO A 187 -17.90 9.32 -2.84
C PRO A 187 -17.53 9.07 -4.31
N ASP A 188 -16.92 10.07 -4.93
CA ASP A 188 -16.63 10.08 -6.36
C ASP A 188 -15.21 9.64 -6.72
N ARG A 189 -14.40 9.19 -5.74
CA ARG A 189 -13.01 8.78 -5.96
C ARG A 189 -12.88 7.74 -7.08
N LYS A 190 -13.83 6.80 -7.16
CA LYS A 190 -13.82 5.70 -8.13
C LYS A 190 -14.13 6.12 -9.57
N GLN A 191 -14.53 7.36 -9.81
CA GLN A 191 -14.76 7.89 -11.15
C GLN A 191 -13.45 8.21 -11.89
N TYR A 192 -12.34 8.28 -11.16
CA TYR A 192 -11.02 8.61 -11.68
C TYR A 192 -10.10 7.39 -11.58
N THR A 193 -9.29 7.17 -12.60
CA THR A 193 -8.13 6.29 -12.51
C THR A 193 -7.11 6.85 -11.50
N LEU A 194 -6.21 6.01 -11.02
CA LEU A 194 -5.14 6.45 -10.12
C LEU A 194 -4.29 7.57 -10.76
N ALA A 195 -3.97 7.45 -12.04
CA ALA A 195 -3.16 8.43 -12.76
C ALA A 195 -3.87 9.79 -12.86
N GLU A 196 -5.13 9.80 -13.31
CA GLU A 196 -5.95 11.03 -13.39
C GLU A 196 -6.10 11.69 -12.03
N PHE A 197 -6.41 10.92 -11.00
CA PHE A 197 -6.62 11.46 -9.67
C PHE A 197 -5.32 12.01 -9.06
N SER A 198 -4.21 11.32 -9.26
CA SER A 198 -2.89 11.78 -8.82
C SER A 198 -2.52 13.12 -9.46
N GLU A 199 -2.79 13.28 -10.75
CA GLU A 199 -2.52 14.53 -11.45
C GLU A 199 -3.44 15.67 -10.98
N LEU A 200 -4.72 15.40 -10.75
CA LEU A 200 -5.66 16.37 -10.18
C LEU A 200 -5.21 16.84 -8.80
N MET A 201 -4.84 15.92 -7.91
CA MET A 201 -4.35 16.25 -6.57
C MET A 201 -3.03 17.03 -6.62
N THR A 202 -2.13 16.63 -7.51
CA THR A 202 -0.88 17.35 -7.72
C THR A 202 -1.14 18.78 -8.19
N THR A 203 -1.99 18.97 -9.20
CA THR A 203 -2.35 20.30 -9.71
C THR A 203 -2.97 21.17 -8.60
N LEU A 204 -3.90 20.62 -7.82
CA LEU A 204 -4.55 21.32 -6.73
C LEU A 204 -3.54 21.83 -5.69
N PHE A 205 -2.61 20.98 -5.25
CA PHE A 205 -1.62 21.36 -4.25
C PHE A 205 -0.58 22.32 -4.81
N PHE A 206 -0.11 22.09 -6.02
CA PHE A 206 0.92 22.94 -6.63
C PHE A 206 0.41 24.33 -6.98
N SER A 207 -0.85 24.48 -7.40
CA SER A 207 -1.45 25.80 -7.66
C SER A 207 -1.46 26.71 -6.41
N GLY A 208 -1.46 26.12 -5.21
CA GLY A 208 -1.39 26.87 -3.95
C GLY A 208 0.02 26.96 -3.33
N PHE A 209 0.95 26.12 -3.77
CA PHE A 209 2.26 25.95 -3.09
C PHE A 209 3.46 26.39 -3.93
N CYS A 210 3.45 26.18 -5.23
CA CYS A 210 4.52 26.66 -6.10
C CYS A 210 4.44 28.17 -6.28
N LEU A 211 5.60 28.82 -6.38
CA LEU A 211 5.67 30.19 -6.84
C LEU A 211 5.28 30.21 -8.32
N VAL A 212 4.34 31.07 -8.68
CA VAL A 212 4.12 31.47 -10.06
C VAL A 212 5.28 32.40 -10.38
N LEU A 213 6.20 31.96 -11.21
CA LEU A 213 7.19 32.87 -11.79
C LEU A 213 6.40 33.71 -12.80
N ASP A 214 6.10 34.97 -12.45
CA ASP A 214 5.63 35.95 -13.44
C ASP A 214 6.69 36.04 -14.55
N GLU A 215 6.33 35.65 -15.77
CA GLU A 215 7.16 35.78 -16.97
C GLU A 215 7.29 37.26 -17.39
#